data_30858b12bb7fc160a5e63951366443c3
#
_entry.id   30858b12bb7fc160a5e63951366443c3
#
_cell.length_a   1.000
_cell.length_b   1.000
_cell.length_c   1.000
_cell.angle_alpha   90.00
_cell.angle_beta   90.00
_cell.angle_gamma   90.00
#
_symmetry.space_group_name_H-M   'P 1'
#
loop_
_entity.id
_entity.type
_entity.pdbx_description
1 polymer ?
#
loop_
_entity_poly.entity_id
_entity_poly.type
_entity_poly.pdbx_seq_one_letter_code
_entity_poly.pdbx_strand_id
1 'polypeptide(L)'
;MTGKERVNIAMRLGEPDRVPVFCQLSIGHYFLNASADPFDIWFRAEVFAEALMELQNRYRFDGILVNLPGRDPAFEQFVEKVDNVGKEQTVRWKNGCFTTIPNDDNPHYFQADGSRYFPTFEEIDPEVLWYVEPWDITEITYPYTWGFDQTARPDSDFFPSYHSDPIKAVKERVGEEVSVHSEVFSPFSQFLELLNYENALMALLDDPGKVHACLDRLASGAVDLARRQAQAGADAVLISSAFAGSGLISREHYSEFVAPYEKRIVDETKERYDITVYTHTCGGIGDRLDLMLQTGTQGIDTLDPPPLGTVELADAVTQLKGKAFIKGNIDPVNTLLYGNDTTVEEAVLERLRLAMRGGGYILSSACSVAPGVRPELLQRLTELAEAHGRYA
;
A
#
# COMPACT_ATOMS: atom_id res chain seq x y z
N MET A 1 4.15 20.42 -17.32
CA MET A 1 3.09 19.51 -16.83
C MET A 1 3.15 19.44 -15.31
N THR A 2 1.99 19.29 -14.63
CA THR A 2 1.97 19.00 -13.20
C THR A 2 2.36 17.53 -12.93
N GLY A 3 2.64 17.18 -11.69
CA GLY A 3 2.88 15.77 -11.31
C GLY A 3 1.70 14.87 -11.63
N LYS A 4 0.48 15.35 -11.31
CA LYS A 4 -0.76 14.64 -11.62
C LYS A 4 -0.95 14.39 -13.13
N GLU A 5 -0.70 15.39 -13.96
CA GLU A 5 -0.77 15.21 -15.42
C GLU A 5 0.20 14.15 -15.91
N ARG A 6 1.47 14.15 -15.42
CA ARG A 6 2.48 13.14 -15.80
C ARG A 6 2.05 11.74 -15.43
N VAL A 7 1.63 11.55 -14.17
CA VAL A 7 1.21 10.24 -13.67
C VAL A 7 -0.02 9.74 -14.44
N ASN A 8 -1.02 10.60 -14.68
CA ASN A 8 -2.22 10.23 -15.44
C ASN A 8 -1.89 9.83 -16.89
N ILE A 9 -0.97 10.54 -17.57
CA ILE A 9 -0.54 10.18 -18.93
C ILE A 9 0.17 8.82 -18.89
N ALA A 10 1.08 8.60 -17.96
CA ALA A 10 1.77 7.32 -17.82
C ALA A 10 0.81 6.16 -17.50
N MET A 11 -0.15 6.34 -16.58
CA MET A 11 -1.16 5.33 -16.26
C MET A 11 -2.06 4.98 -17.46
N ARG A 12 -2.21 5.91 -18.42
CA ARG A 12 -2.91 5.69 -19.70
C ARG A 12 -1.99 5.23 -20.82
N LEU A 13 -0.81 4.70 -20.48
CA LEU A 13 0.20 4.17 -21.40
C LEU A 13 0.78 5.23 -22.37
N GLY A 14 0.68 6.51 -22.03
CA GLY A 14 1.22 7.61 -22.81
C GLY A 14 2.61 8.05 -22.38
N GLU A 15 3.19 8.98 -23.16
CA GLU A 15 4.48 9.62 -22.93
C GLU A 15 4.26 11.06 -22.41
N PRO A 16 4.49 11.37 -21.12
CA PRO A 16 4.46 12.75 -20.61
C PRO A 16 5.71 13.53 -21.02
N ASP A 17 5.90 14.75 -20.50
CA ASP A 17 7.12 15.54 -20.76
C ASP A 17 8.40 14.88 -20.20
N ARG A 18 8.27 14.10 -19.13
CA ARG A 18 9.31 13.22 -18.58
C ARG A 18 8.67 12.03 -17.84
N VAL A 19 9.46 11.00 -17.60
CA VAL A 19 9.06 9.90 -16.72
C VAL A 19 8.69 10.44 -15.33
N PRO A 20 7.46 10.18 -14.82
CA PRO A 20 7.10 10.56 -13.47
C PRO A 20 7.83 9.71 -12.42
N VAL A 21 8.07 10.29 -11.26
CA VAL A 21 8.70 9.62 -10.11
C VAL A 21 7.71 9.56 -8.96
N PHE A 22 7.47 8.35 -8.45
CA PHE A 22 6.49 8.14 -7.39
C PHE A 22 6.82 6.88 -6.59
N CYS A 23 7.46 7.02 -5.42
CA CYS A 23 7.74 5.90 -4.52
C CYS A 23 6.72 5.84 -3.38
N GLN A 24 6.37 4.61 -2.98
CA GLN A 24 5.70 4.35 -1.70
C GLN A 24 6.71 4.46 -0.57
N LEU A 25 6.37 5.20 0.47
CA LEU A 25 7.21 5.34 1.68
C LEU A 25 6.63 4.49 2.81
N SER A 26 7.48 3.81 3.56
CA SER A 26 7.06 3.12 4.78
C SER A 26 6.70 4.12 5.88
N ILE A 27 5.89 3.71 6.85
CA ILE A 27 5.49 4.56 7.97
C ILE A 27 6.70 5.02 8.79
N GLY A 28 7.64 4.11 9.07
CA GLY A 28 8.88 4.48 9.76
C GLY A 28 9.72 5.50 8.99
N HIS A 29 9.61 5.58 7.65
CA HIS A 29 10.29 6.61 6.88
C HIS A 29 9.69 8.01 7.15
N TYR A 30 8.36 8.11 7.31
CA TYR A 30 7.71 9.35 7.74
C TYR A 30 8.12 9.72 9.16
N PHE A 31 8.14 8.77 10.09
CA PHE A 31 8.54 8.99 11.47
C PHE A 31 9.96 9.54 11.62
N LEU A 32 10.90 9.06 10.78
CA LEU A 32 12.29 9.50 10.80
C LEU A 32 12.54 10.83 10.08
N ASN A 33 11.73 11.19 9.09
CA ASN A 33 12.09 12.25 8.14
C ASN A 33 11.10 13.40 8.04
N ALA A 34 9.86 13.25 8.53
CA ALA A 34 8.91 14.35 8.66
C ALA A 34 9.16 15.14 9.94
N SER A 35 8.66 16.38 9.96
CA SER A 35 8.83 17.31 11.10
C SER A 35 7.93 16.98 12.30
N ALA A 36 6.83 16.26 12.06
CA ALA A 36 5.84 15.96 13.08
C ALA A 36 6.24 14.73 13.92
N ASP A 37 5.68 14.68 15.14
CA ASP A 37 5.88 13.57 16.06
C ASP A 37 5.21 12.27 15.55
N PRO A 38 5.85 11.08 15.67
CA PRO A 38 5.28 9.81 15.25
C PRO A 38 3.88 9.49 15.78
N PHE A 39 3.60 9.83 17.05
CA PHE A 39 2.26 9.67 17.63
C PHE A 39 1.22 10.51 16.88
N ASP A 40 1.53 11.76 16.59
CA ASP A 40 0.62 12.66 15.87
C ASP A 40 0.43 12.22 14.41
N ILE A 41 1.49 11.78 13.74
CA ILE A 41 1.41 11.20 12.38
C ILE A 41 0.49 9.98 12.38
N TRP A 42 0.59 9.11 13.39
CA TRP A 42 -0.17 7.86 13.45
C TRP A 42 -1.65 8.06 13.75
N PHE A 43 -2.00 8.98 14.67
CA PHE A 43 -3.37 9.12 15.16
C PHE A 43 -4.15 10.30 14.57
N ARG A 44 -3.50 11.26 13.89
CA ARG A 44 -4.17 12.47 13.40
C ARG A 44 -4.10 12.57 11.88
N ALA A 45 -5.25 12.45 11.22
CA ALA A 45 -5.36 12.48 9.76
C ALA A 45 -4.72 13.73 9.12
N GLU A 46 -4.91 14.90 9.74
CA GLU A 46 -4.34 16.17 9.27
C GLU A 46 -2.80 16.18 9.36
N VAL A 47 -2.24 15.67 10.46
CA VAL A 47 -0.78 15.62 10.66
C VAL A 47 -0.15 14.59 9.72
N PHE A 48 -0.82 13.46 9.50
CA PHE A 48 -0.37 12.50 8.48
C PHE A 48 -0.39 13.10 7.08
N ALA A 49 -1.44 13.83 6.72
CA ALA A 49 -1.50 14.53 5.44
C ALA A 49 -0.37 15.57 5.29
N GLU A 50 -0.04 16.30 6.35
CA GLU A 50 1.10 17.23 6.36
C GLU A 50 2.43 16.51 6.16
N ALA A 51 2.67 15.38 6.83
CA ALA A 51 3.87 14.57 6.66
C ALA A 51 4.00 14.01 5.25
N LEU A 52 2.89 13.53 4.64
CA LEU A 52 2.84 13.07 3.25
C LEU A 52 3.29 14.18 2.28
N MET A 53 2.76 15.39 2.45
CA MET A 53 3.10 16.53 1.58
C MET A 53 4.51 17.06 1.83
N GLU A 54 4.98 17.09 3.08
CA GLU A 54 6.34 17.49 3.43
C GLU A 54 7.36 16.64 2.67
N LEU A 55 7.22 15.31 2.75
CA LEU A 55 8.16 14.40 2.09
C LEU A 55 7.97 14.37 0.56
N GLN A 56 6.73 14.48 0.06
CA GLN A 56 6.48 14.63 -1.38
C GLN A 56 7.21 15.87 -1.93
N ASN A 57 7.06 17.02 -1.27
CA ASN A 57 7.74 18.26 -1.66
C ASN A 57 9.27 18.13 -1.57
N ARG A 58 9.78 17.53 -0.49
CA ARG A 58 11.21 17.29 -0.29
C ARG A 58 11.82 16.45 -1.39
N TYR A 59 11.13 15.37 -1.81
CA TYR A 59 11.61 14.46 -2.86
C TYR A 59 11.16 14.87 -4.24
N ARG A 60 10.26 15.84 -4.36
CA ARG A 60 9.64 16.31 -5.62
C ARG A 60 8.97 15.19 -6.41
N PHE A 61 8.32 14.25 -5.69
CA PHE A 61 7.58 13.16 -6.31
C PHE A 61 6.33 13.70 -7.03
N ASP A 62 5.94 13.03 -8.12
CA ASP A 62 4.77 13.39 -8.93
C ASP A 62 3.46 12.83 -8.33
N GLY A 63 3.55 11.97 -7.31
CA GLY A 63 2.40 11.36 -6.63
C GLY A 63 2.61 11.15 -5.14
N ILE A 64 1.49 10.97 -4.44
CA ILE A 64 1.40 10.61 -3.01
C ILE A 64 0.53 9.36 -2.90
N LEU A 65 0.99 8.35 -2.16
CA LEU A 65 0.16 7.22 -1.72
C LEU A 65 -0.32 7.48 -0.29
N VAL A 66 -1.63 7.61 -0.12
CA VAL A 66 -2.26 7.69 1.19
C VAL A 66 -2.57 6.26 1.63
N ASN A 67 -1.70 5.67 2.41
CA ASN A 67 -1.71 4.26 2.80
C ASN A 67 -2.15 4.03 4.26
N LEU A 68 -2.56 5.07 4.99
CA LEU A 68 -3.20 4.94 6.29
C LEU A 68 -4.61 5.51 6.25
N PRO A 69 -5.59 4.84 6.90
CA PRO A 69 -6.91 5.39 7.10
C PRO A 69 -6.90 6.50 8.16
N GLY A 70 -7.92 7.31 8.15
CA GLY A 70 -8.20 8.24 9.25
C GLY A 70 -8.59 7.49 10.51
N ARG A 71 -8.12 7.97 11.64
CA ARG A 71 -8.45 7.49 12.99
C ARG A 71 -9.61 8.29 13.57
N ASP A 72 -10.25 7.72 14.59
CA ASP A 72 -11.28 8.43 15.35
C ASP A 72 -10.71 9.75 15.91
N PRO A 73 -11.23 10.92 15.51
CA PRO A 73 -10.76 12.20 16.06
C PRO A 73 -10.87 12.31 17.57
N ALA A 74 -11.73 11.50 18.18
CA ALA A 74 -11.93 11.45 19.62
C ALA A 74 -11.11 10.33 20.32
N PHE A 75 -10.14 9.72 19.64
CA PHE A 75 -9.34 8.60 20.18
C PHE A 75 -8.70 8.91 21.54
N GLU A 76 -8.38 10.18 21.83
CA GLU A 76 -7.79 10.61 23.10
C GLU A 76 -8.67 10.24 24.32
N GLN A 77 -9.99 10.12 24.13
CA GLN A 77 -10.89 9.68 25.22
C GLN A 77 -10.57 8.27 25.72
N PHE A 78 -9.93 7.43 24.91
CA PHE A 78 -9.54 6.06 25.25
C PHE A 78 -8.10 5.98 25.79
N VAL A 79 -7.31 7.03 25.66
CA VAL A 79 -5.93 7.07 26.15
C VAL A 79 -5.92 7.21 27.67
N GLU A 80 -5.21 6.32 28.36
CA GLU A 80 -4.89 6.41 29.77
C GLU A 80 -3.61 7.22 29.98
N LYS A 81 -2.56 6.90 29.21
CA LYS A 81 -1.23 7.49 29.34
C LYS A 81 -0.41 7.29 28.06
N VAL A 82 0.47 8.24 27.78
CA VAL A 82 1.53 8.10 26.79
C VAL A 82 2.88 8.16 27.52
N ASP A 83 3.68 7.11 27.38
CA ASP A 83 5.03 7.00 27.90
C ASP A 83 6.05 7.14 26.78
N ASN A 84 7.11 7.91 27.01
CA ASN A 84 8.23 8.03 26.08
C ASN A 84 9.45 7.30 26.67
N VAL A 85 9.94 6.27 25.98
CA VAL A 85 11.09 5.48 26.42
C VAL A 85 12.13 5.44 25.30
N GLY A 86 13.17 6.24 25.42
CA GLY A 86 14.21 6.32 24.39
C GLY A 86 13.68 6.87 23.08
N LYS A 87 13.64 6.03 22.04
CA LYS A 87 13.12 6.35 20.70
C LYS A 87 11.73 5.78 20.42
N GLU A 88 11.08 5.22 21.42
CA GLU A 88 9.79 4.58 21.31
C GLU A 88 8.77 5.32 22.18
N GLN A 89 7.55 5.45 21.67
CA GLN A 89 6.40 5.91 22.42
C GLN A 89 5.49 4.72 22.72
N THR A 90 4.92 4.65 23.92
CA THR A 90 3.93 3.65 24.29
C THR A 90 2.64 4.33 24.70
N VAL A 91 1.57 4.07 23.96
CA VAL A 91 0.22 4.51 24.29
C VAL A 91 -0.45 3.41 25.10
N ARG A 92 -0.85 3.73 26.33
CA ARG A 92 -1.66 2.85 27.18
C ARG A 92 -3.12 3.20 27.06
N TRP A 93 -3.93 2.23 26.75
CA TRP A 93 -5.36 2.39 26.58
C TRP A 93 -6.10 2.10 27.88
N LYS A 94 -7.24 2.75 28.11
CA LYS A 94 -8.05 2.57 29.33
C LYS A 94 -8.57 1.14 29.54
N ASN A 95 -8.61 0.34 28.47
CA ASN A 95 -8.96 -1.09 28.56
C ASN A 95 -7.79 -2.00 29.00
N GLY A 96 -6.61 -1.42 29.26
CA GLY A 96 -5.39 -2.11 29.66
C GLY A 96 -4.49 -2.55 28.50
N CYS A 97 -4.96 -2.52 27.25
CA CYS A 97 -4.15 -2.77 26.06
C CYS A 97 -3.12 -1.64 25.84
N PHE A 98 -2.18 -1.83 24.95
CA PHE A 98 -1.21 -0.78 24.63
C PHE A 98 -0.72 -0.86 23.19
N THR A 99 -0.29 0.29 22.66
CA THR A 99 0.34 0.42 21.34
C THR A 99 1.76 0.94 21.52
N THR A 100 2.73 0.26 20.94
CA THR A 100 4.10 0.79 20.83
C THR A 100 4.27 1.49 19.49
N ILE A 101 4.94 2.63 19.49
CA ILE A 101 5.23 3.43 18.30
C ILE A 101 6.75 3.59 18.22
N PRO A 102 7.47 2.69 17.55
CA PRO A 102 8.88 2.85 17.25
C PRO A 102 9.09 4.08 16.33
N ASN A 103 10.24 4.72 16.40
CA ASN A 103 10.50 5.85 15.50
C ASN A 103 10.91 5.45 14.08
N ASP A 104 11.12 4.17 13.82
CA ASP A 104 11.66 3.64 12.56
C ASP A 104 10.94 2.37 12.06
N ASP A 105 9.77 2.08 12.61
CA ASP A 105 8.96 0.92 12.20
C ASP A 105 7.46 1.25 12.32
N ASN A 106 6.62 0.30 11.93
CA ASN A 106 5.18 0.39 12.13
C ASN A 106 4.84 0.32 13.63
N PRO A 107 3.79 1.02 14.09
CA PRO A 107 3.22 0.80 15.40
C PRO A 107 2.68 -0.62 15.59
N HIS A 108 2.72 -1.10 16.83
CA HIS A 108 2.26 -2.44 17.19
C HIS A 108 1.29 -2.39 18.36
N TYR A 109 0.12 -3.02 18.18
CA TYR A 109 -0.90 -3.15 19.21
C TYR A 109 -0.77 -4.46 19.97
N PHE A 110 -0.96 -4.40 21.29
CA PHE A 110 -0.87 -5.55 22.19
C PHE A 110 -2.06 -5.59 23.15
N GLN A 111 -2.51 -6.81 23.46
CA GLN A 111 -3.45 -7.06 24.55
C GLN A 111 -2.82 -6.69 25.91
N ALA A 112 -3.62 -6.56 26.96
CA ALA A 112 -3.16 -6.18 28.28
C ALA A 112 -2.08 -7.11 28.87
N ASP A 113 -2.05 -8.37 28.47
CA ASP A 113 -1.02 -9.35 28.86
C ASP A 113 0.22 -9.36 27.95
N GLY A 114 0.29 -8.46 26.96
CA GLY A 114 1.37 -8.38 26.00
C GLY A 114 1.29 -9.36 24.84
N SER A 115 0.22 -10.15 24.76
CA SER A 115 0.00 -11.05 23.63
C SER A 115 -0.58 -10.32 22.42
N ARG A 116 -0.50 -11.01 21.28
CA ARG A 116 -1.22 -10.68 20.05
C ARG A 116 -2.31 -11.73 19.87
N TYR A 117 -3.51 -11.29 19.50
CA TYR A 117 -4.61 -12.19 19.26
C TYR A 117 -4.82 -12.41 17.76
N PHE A 118 -4.80 -13.69 17.38
CA PHE A 118 -5.27 -14.14 16.08
C PHE A 118 -6.37 -15.17 16.30
N PRO A 119 -7.53 -15.05 15.65
CA PRO A 119 -8.56 -16.08 15.72
C PRO A 119 -8.07 -17.35 15.06
N THR A 120 -8.61 -18.51 15.49
CA THR A 120 -8.44 -19.76 14.75
C THR A 120 -9.36 -19.78 13.53
N PHE A 121 -9.02 -20.60 12.52
CA PHE A 121 -9.86 -20.69 11.32
C PHE A 121 -11.27 -21.20 11.61
N GLU A 122 -11.43 -22.07 12.63
CA GLU A 122 -12.72 -22.56 13.09
C GLU A 122 -13.61 -21.45 13.64
N GLU A 123 -13.03 -20.47 14.32
CA GLU A 123 -13.75 -19.34 14.92
C GLU A 123 -14.25 -18.33 13.89
N ILE A 124 -13.69 -18.33 12.68
CA ILE A 124 -14.12 -17.41 11.63
C ILE A 124 -15.51 -17.80 11.12
N ASP A 125 -16.45 -16.86 11.21
CA ASP A 125 -17.72 -16.89 10.49
C ASP A 125 -17.61 -15.99 9.26
N PRO A 126 -17.61 -16.55 8.03
CA PRO A 126 -17.51 -15.74 6.81
C PRO A 126 -18.61 -14.67 6.69
N GLU A 127 -19.81 -14.93 7.22
CA GLU A 127 -20.95 -14.02 7.08
C GLU A 127 -20.77 -12.67 7.80
N VAL A 128 -19.92 -12.65 8.83
CA VAL A 128 -19.62 -11.40 9.55
C VAL A 128 -18.35 -10.72 9.09
N LEU A 129 -17.62 -11.31 8.14
CA LEU A 129 -16.45 -10.66 7.54
C LEU A 129 -16.87 -9.51 6.60
N TRP A 130 -16.11 -8.41 6.65
CA TRP A 130 -16.27 -7.32 5.71
C TRP A 130 -14.94 -6.81 5.18
N TYR A 131 -14.05 -6.35 6.05
CA TYR A 131 -12.72 -5.87 5.70
C TYR A 131 -11.77 -6.07 6.88
N VAL A 132 -10.54 -6.45 6.60
CA VAL A 132 -9.45 -6.56 7.58
C VAL A 132 -8.28 -5.75 7.05
N GLU A 133 -7.93 -4.73 7.77
CA GLU A 133 -6.63 -4.08 7.54
C GLU A 133 -5.57 -4.84 8.34
N PRO A 134 -4.31 -4.85 7.89
CA PRO A 134 -3.23 -5.36 8.69
C PRO A 134 -3.32 -4.77 10.10
N TRP A 135 -3.50 -5.60 11.09
CA TRP A 135 -3.83 -5.12 12.44
C TRP A 135 -2.67 -4.32 13.06
N ASP A 136 -1.43 -4.59 12.66
CA ASP A 136 -0.27 -3.79 13.01
C ASP A 136 -0.41 -2.35 12.50
N ILE A 137 -1.17 -2.11 11.43
CA ILE A 137 -1.36 -0.80 10.83
C ILE A 137 -2.56 -0.07 11.43
N THR A 138 -3.66 -0.78 11.72
CA THR A 138 -4.92 -0.11 12.05
C THR A 138 -5.45 -0.39 13.45
N GLU A 139 -4.88 -1.38 14.13
CA GLU A 139 -5.36 -1.83 15.46
C GLU A 139 -6.80 -2.35 15.45
N ILE A 140 -7.35 -2.65 14.26
CA ILE A 140 -8.64 -3.30 14.14
C ILE A 140 -8.46 -4.80 14.39
N THR A 141 -9.24 -5.35 15.29
CA THR A 141 -9.22 -6.77 15.66
C THR A 141 -10.45 -7.49 15.13
N TYR A 142 -10.40 -8.81 15.09
CA TYR A 142 -11.57 -9.63 14.84
C TYR A 142 -12.25 -9.98 16.17
N PRO A 143 -13.60 -9.97 16.31
CA PRO A 143 -14.55 -9.38 15.37
C PRO A 143 -14.43 -7.84 15.34
N TYR A 144 -14.47 -7.26 14.21
CA TYR A 144 -14.23 -5.87 13.84
C TYR A 144 -14.48 -4.82 14.93
N THR A 145 -13.51 -4.67 15.82
CA THR A 145 -13.46 -3.63 16.83
C THR A 145 -12.13 -2.91 16.74
N TRP A 146 -12.11 -1.62 17.07
CA TRP A 146 -10.86 -0.99 17.43
C TRP A 146 -10.35 -1.64 18.72
N GLY A 147 -9.10 -2.10 18.76
CA GLY A 147 -8.56 -2.78 19.92
C GLY A 147 -8.66 -1.97 21.22
N PHE A 148 -8.67 -0.63 21.12
CA PHE A 148 -8.78 0.27 22.27
C PHE A 148 -10.24 0.61 22.66
N ASP A 149 -11.25 0.52 21.79
CA ASP A 149 -12.64 0.83 22.11
C ASP A 149 -13.57 -0.39 22.16
N GLN A 150 -13.21 -1.48 21.49
CA GLN A 150 -13.93 -2.74 21.41
C GLN A 150 -15.42 -2.62 21.02
N THR A 151 -15.76 -1.57 20.30
CA THR A 151 -17.13 -1.37 19.81
C THR A 151 -17.30 -2.05 18.45
N ALA A 152 -18.09 -3.10 18.40
CA ALA A 152 -18.41 -3.81 17.15
C ALA A 152 -19.09 -2.87 16.15
N ARG A 153 -18.71 -2.94 14.88
CA ARG A 153 -19.27 -2.12 13.81
C ARG A 153 -20.15 -2.97 12.89
N PRO A 154 -21.38 -2.54 12.63
CA PRO A 154 -22.23 -3.19 11.65
C PRO A 154 -21.73 -2.89 10.22
N ASP A 155 -22.06 -3.78 9.27
CA ASP A 155 -21.64 -3.66 7.87
C ASP A 155 -21.93 -2.27 7.23
N SER A 156 -23.11 -1.69 7.51
CA SER A 156 -23.51 -0.39 6.96
C SER A 156 -22.64 0.77 7.42
N ASP A 157 -21.99 0.64 8.59
CA ASP A 157 -21.18 1.67 9.24
C ASP A 157 -19.75 1.18 9.49
N PHE A 158 -19.31 0.12 8.80
CA PHE A 158 -18.00 -0.48 9.00
C PHE A 158 -16.88 0.54 8.79
N PHE A 159 -16.95 1.34 7.71
CA PHE A 159 -16.02 2.44 7.47
C PHE A 159 -16.62 3.75 7.98
N PRO A 160 -16.16 4.27 9.12
CA PRO A 160 -16.65 5.54 9.64
C PRO A 160 -16.27 6.69 8.70
N SER A 161 -16.99 7.81 8.81
CA SER A 161 -16.84 8.97 7.94
C SER A 161 -15.43 9.55 7.91
N TYR A 162 -14.68 9.42 9.00
CA TYR A 162 -13.30 9.87 9.14
C TYR A 162 -12.27 8.96 8.47
N HIS A 163 -12.64 7.74 8.06
CA HIS A 163 -11.73 6.78 7.45
C HIS A 163 -10.99 7.33 6.22
N SER A 164 -11.68 8.14 5.41
CA SER A 164 -11.10 8.78 4.21
C SER A 164 -10.56 10.20 4.44
N ASP A 165 -10.48 10.67 5.67
CA ASP A 165 -10.07 12.05 5.95
C ASP A 165 -8.62 12.37 5.51
N PRO A 166 -7.61 11.46 5.60
CA PRO A 166 -6.30 11.74 5.05
C PRO A 166 -6.32 12.00 3.54
N ILE A 167 -7.13 11.25 2.78
CA ILE A 167 -7.28 11.46 1.32
C ILE A 167 -7.85 12.85 1.05
N LYS A 168 -8.94 13.22 1.73
CA LYS A 168 -9.58 14.54 1.59
C LYS A 168 -8.61 15.67 1.95
N ALA A 169 -7.89 15.51 3.08
CA ALA A 169 -6.94 16.51 3.57
C ALA A 169 -5.77 16.73 2.59
N VAL A 170 -5.23 15.66 2.00
CA VAL A 170 -4.19 15.77 0.96
C VAL A 170 -4.76 16.42 -0.30
N LYS A 171 -5.92 15.95 -0.81
CA LYS A 171 -6.54 16.48 -2.04
C LYS A 171 -6.88 17.96 -1.94
N GLU A 172 -7.40 18.41 -0.80
CA GLU A 172 -7.71 19.83 -0.58
C GLU A 172 -6.48 20.72 -0.74
N ARG A 173 -5.31 20.24 -0.30
CA ARG A 173 -4.07 21.00 -0.29
C ARG A 173 -3.27 20.93 -1.58
N VAL A 174 -3.20 19.73 -2.20
CA VAL A 174 -2.42 19.56 -3.44
C VAL A 174 -3.22 19.87 -4.71
N GLY A 175 -4.55 19.87 -4.66
CA GLY A 175 -5.42 20.14 -5.81
C GLY A 175 -5.11 19.25 -7.01
N GLU A 176 -4.73 19.87 -8.12
CA GLU A 176 -4.37 19.21 -9.39
C GLU A 176 -2.85 19.13 -9.65
N GLU A 177 -2.02 19.51 -8.66
CA GLU A 177 -0.58 19.56 -8.84
C GLU A 177 0.10 18.19 -8.69
N VAL A 178 -0.41 17.34 -7.80
CA VAL A 178 0.14 16.03 -7.44
C VAL A 178 -0.94 14.95 -7.57
N SER A 179 -0.56 13.77 -8.08
CA SER A 179 -1.46 12.61 -8.14
C SER A 179 -1.62 12.00 -6.75
N VAL A 180 -2.86 11.80 -6.30
CA VAL A 180 -3.16 11.23 -4.98
C VAL A 180 -3.75 9.84 -5.15
N HIS A 181 -3.00 8.84 -4.74
CA HIS A 181 -3.42 7.44 -4.79
C HIS A 181 -3.83 6.97 -3.40
N SER A 182 -4.73 6.03 -3.34
CA SER A 182 -5.15 5.33 -2.13
C SER A 182 -4.85 3.85 -2.21
N GLU A 183 -4.97 3.13 -1.10
CA GLU A 183 -4.65 1.73 -0.99
C GLU A 183 -5.83 0.95 -0.40
N VAL A 184 -6.09 -0.24 -0.95
CA VAL A 184 -6.95 -1.26 -0.37
C VAL A 184 -6.20 -2.59 -0.34
N PHE A 185 -6.34 -3.37 0.74
CA PHE A 185 -5.70 -4.69 0.80
C PHE A 185 -6.51 -5.71 0.01
N SER A 186 -5.81 -6.57 -0.74
CA SER A 186 -6.46 -7.69 -1.43
C SER A 186 -7.12 -8.64 -0.43
N PRO A 187 -8.22 -9.32 -0.76
CA PRO A 187 -8.85 -10.28 0.13
C PRO A 187 -7.90 -11.35 0.64
N PHE A 188 -6.95 -11.78 -0.19
CA PHE A 188 -5.93 -12.74 0.22
C PHE A 188 -4.97 -12.17 1.27
N SER A 189 -4.48 -10.93 1.09
CA SER A 189 -3.65 -10.27 2.10
C SER A 189 -4.41 -10.09 3.41
N GLN A 190 -5.67 -9.68 3.35
CA GLN A 190 -6.55 -9.55 4.52
C GLN A 190 -6.72 -10.90 5.26
N PHE A 191 -6.89 -11.98 4.52
CA PHE A 191 -7.06 -13.32 5.08
C PHE A 191 -5.80 -13.82 5.80
N LEU A 192 -4.61 -13.53 5.25
CA LEU A 192 -3.32 -13.82 5.88
C LEU A 192 -3.13 -13.02 7.17
N GLU A 193 -3.46 -11.74 7.17
CA GLU A 193 -3.37 -10.87 8.34
C GLU A 193 -4.38 -11.27 9.43
N LEU A 194 -5.56 -11.74 9.05
CA LEU A 194 -6.60 -12.17 10.00
C LEU A 194 -6.16 -13.41 10.81
N LEU A 195 -5.56 -14.40 10.16
CA LEU A 195 -5.26 -15.72 10.74
C LEU A 195 -3.78 -15.91 11.10
N ASN A 196 -2.92 -15.00 10.73
CA ASN A 196 -1.48 -15.12 10.49
C ASN A 196 -1.13 -16.09 9.34
N TYR A 197 0.13 -16.00 8.87
CA TYR A 197 0.56 -16.65 7.62
C TYR A 197 0.43 -18.17 7.64
N GLU A 198 0.89 -18.82 8.72
CA GLU A 198 0.90 -20.28 8.81
C GLU A 198 -0.53 -20.84 8.80
N ASN A 199 -1.39 -20.32 9.65
CA ASN A 199 -2.78 -20.78 9.77
C ASN A 199 -3.58 -20.49 8.48
N ALA A 200 -3.38 -19.33 7.88
CA ALA A 200 -4.05 -18.96 6.64
C ALA A 200 -3.62 -19.86 5.46
N LEU A 201 -2.31 -20.14 5.33
CA LEU A 201 -1.82 -21.01 4.25
C LEU A 201 -2.27 -22.48 4.45
N MET A 202 -2.33 -22.95 5.68
CA MET A 202 -2.90 -24.29 5.97
C MET A 202 -4.38 -24.35 5.63
N ALA A 203 -5.15 -23.31 5.93
CA ALA A 203 -6.58 -23.25 5.63
C ALA A 203 -6.89 -23.43 4.14
N LEU A 204 -6.00 -22.98 3.21
CA LEU A 204 -6.17 -23.19 1.78
C LEU A 204 -6.28 -24.66 1.39
N LEU A 205 -5.65 -25.55 2.18
CA LEU A 205 -5.63 -27.00 1.95
C LEU A 205 -6.73 -27.71 2.75
N ASP A 206 -7.02 -27.24 3.97
CA ASP A 206 -7.92 -27.89 4.91
C ASP A 206 -9.39 -27.70 4.57
N ASP A 207 -9.80 -26.46 4.20
CA ASP A 207 -11.17 -26.15 3.78
C ASP A 207 -11.21 -25.01 2.77
N PRO A 208 -10.85 -25.27 1.50
CA PRO A 208 -10.87 -24.27 0.43
C PRO A 208 -12.25 -23.64 0.22
N GLY A 209 -13.33 -24.38 0.53
CA GLY A 209 -14.70 -23.88 0.40
C GLY A 209 -14.99 -22.73 1.39
N LYS A 210 -14.61 -22.88 2.65
CA LYS A 210 -14.72 -21.83 3.67
C LYS A 210 -13.76 -20.67 3.36
N VAL A 211 -12.55 -20.95 2.85
CA VAL A 211 -11.62 -19.89 2.39
C VAL A 211 -12.27 -19.04 1.32
N HIS A 212 -12.85 -19.65 0.28
CA HIS A 212 -13.56 -18.90 -0.78
C HIS A 212 -14.69 -18.04 -0.21
N ALA A 213 -15.47 -18.54 0.75
CA ALA A 213 -16.51 -17.75 1.41
C ALA A 213 -15.94 -16.54 2.15
N CYS A 214 -14.82 -16.71 2.88
CA CYS A 214 -14.11 -15.60 3.53
C CYS A 214 -13.62 -14.56 2.50
N LEU A 215 -12.93 -15.02 1.46
CA LEU A 215 -12.37 -14.14 0.42
C LEU A 215 -13.46 -13.35 -0.32
N ASP A 216 -14.62 -13.95 -0.56
CA ASP A 216 -15.76 -13.28 -1.20
C ASP A 216 -16.31 -12.13 -0.34
N ARG A 217 -16.45 -12.32 0.96
CA ARG A 217 -16.88 -11.29 1.89
C ARG A 217 -15.85 -10.16 2.02
N LEU A 218 -14.57 -10.52 2.15
CA LEU A 218 -13.48 -9.56 2.21
C LEU A 218 -13.37 -8.75 0.88
N ALA A 219 -13.64 -9.38 -0.26
CA ALA A 219 -13.72 -8.67 -1.55
C ALA A 219 -14.85 -7.65 -1.57
N SER A 220 -16.01 -7.97 -0.97
CA SER A 220 -17.12 -7.02 -0.86
C SER A 220 -16.73 -5.77 -0.08
N GLY A 221 -16.03 -5.95 1.04
CA GLY A 221 -15.50 -4.84 1.85
C GLY A 221 -14.43 -4.04 1.12
N ALA A 222 -13.52 -4.71 0.41
CA ALA A 222 -12.48 -4.03 -0.38
C ALA A 222 -13.08 -3.19 -1.52
N VAL A 223 -14.13 -3.66 -2.19
CA VAL A 223 -14.87 -2.89 -3.19
C VAL A 223 -15.55 -1.66 -2.57
N ASP A 224 -16.21 -1.82 -1.41
CA ASP A 224 -16.82 -0.69 -0.70
C ASP A 224 -15.77 0.37 -0.35
N LEU A 225 -14.62 -0.06 0.20
CA LEU A 225 -13.54 0.86 0.54
C LEU A 225 -12.98 1.57 -0.69
N ALA A 226 -12.67 0.83 -1.76
CA ALA A 226 -12.16 1.42 -3.02
C ALA A 226 -13.10 2.49 -3.58
N ARG A 227 -14.42 2.24 -3.54
CA ARG A 227 -15.45 3.21 -3.97
C ARG A 227 -15.49 4.45 -3.07
N ARG A 228 -15.34 4.27 -1.75
CA ARG A 228 -15.27 5.40 -0.79
C ARG A 228 -14.03 6.25 -0.99
N GLN A 229 -12.89 5.61 -1.26
CA GLN A 229 -11.64 6.31 -1.57
C GLN A 229 -11.73 7.09 -2.90
N ALA A 230 -12.33 6.51 -3.93
CA ALA A 230 -12.62 7.21 -5.19
C ALA A 230 -13.55 8.42 -4.95
N GLN A 231 -14.60 8.25 -4.15
CA GLN A 231 -15.51 9.34 -3.77
C GLN A 231 -14.81 10.43 -2.95
N ALA A 232 -13.81 10.08 -2.14
CA ALA A 232 -13.01 11.03 -1.37
C ALA A 232 -12.02 11.84 -2.23
N GLY A 233 -11.87 11.49 -3.52
CA GLY A 233 -11.07 12.22 -4.48
C GLY A 233 -9.72 11.60 -4.81
N ALA A 234 -9.49 10.33 -4.50
CA ALA A 234 -8.31 9.61 -4.97
C ALA A 234 -8.28 9.59 -6.52
N ASP A 235 -7.11 9.75 -7.10
CA ASP A 235 -6.88 9.71 -8.55
C ASP A 235 -6.64 8.29 -9.06
N ALA A 236 -6.23 7.37 -8.17
CA ALA A 236 -6.09 5.95 -8.43
C ALA A 236 -6.20 5.14 -7.13
N VAL A 237 -6.56 3.86 -7.26
CA VAL A 237 -6.60 2.89 -6.15
C VAL A 237 -5.58 1.80 -6.39
N LEU A 238 -4.71 1.58 -5.41
CA LEU A 238 -3.76 0.48 -5.36
C LEU A 238 -4.40 -0.71 -4.63
N ILE A 239 -4.43 -1.88 -5.25
CA ILE A 239 -4.72 -3.15 -4.56
C ILE A 239 -3.41 -3.69 -4.00
N SER A 240 -3.26 -3.66 -2.68
CA SER A 240 -2.09 -4.21 -1.99
C SER A 240 -2.27 -5.72 -1.80
N SER A 241 -1.60 -6.49 -2.65
CA SER A 241 -1.58 -7.95 -2.66
C SER A 241 -0.19 -8.47 -2.29
N ALA A 242 0.42 -7.86 -1.27
CA ALA A 242 1.83 -7.98 -0.94
C ALA A 242 2.31 -9.45 -0.79
N PHE A 243 1.44 -10.35 -0.37
CA PHE A 243 1.78 -11.73 -0.02
C PHE A 243 1.46 -12.75 -1.13
N ALA A 244 1.05 -12.31 -2.31
CA ALA A 244 0.62 -13.17 -3.41
C ALA A 244 1.76 -13.58 -4.36
N GLY A 245 3.02 -13.35 -3.96
CA GLY A 245 4.21 -13.76 -4.71
C GLY A 245 4.58 -15.24 -4.57
N SER A 246 5.46 -15.75 -5.43
CA SER A 246 5.88 -17.16 -5.46
C SER A 246 6.68 -17.61 -4.23
N GLY A 247 7.08 -16.68 -3.37
CA GLY A 247 7.70 -17.01 -2.08
C GLY A 247 6.72 -17.59 -1.04
N LEU A 248 5.41 -17.37 -1.22
CA LEU A 248 4.38 -17.85 -0.30
C LEU A 248 3.39 -18.79 -0.95
N ILE A 249 2.95 -18.52 -2.18
CA ILE A 249 1.94 -19.34 -2.87
C ILE A 249 2.35 -19.67 -4.30
N SER A 250 1.90 -20.85 -4.78
CA SER A 250 2.11 -21.27 -6.15
C SER A 250 1.31 -20.39 -7.14
N ARG A 251 1.65 -20.50 -8.42
CA ARG A 251 0.89 -19.85 -9.49
C ARG A 251 -0.57 -20.35 -9.54
N GLU A 252 -0.80 -21.64 -9.26
CA GLU A 252 -2.12 -22.25 -9.20
C GLU A 252 -2.94 -21.65 -8.05
N HIS A 253 -2.36 -21.53 -6.85
CA HIS A 253 -3.04 -20.88 -5.71
C HIS A 253 -3.31 -19.40 -5.99
N TYR A 254 -2.40 -18.68 -6.68
CA TYR A 254 -2.69 -17.31 -7.11
C TYR A 254 -3.93 -17.27 -8.04
N SER A 255 -4.00 -18.18 -9.02
CA SER A 255 -5.12 -18.26 -9.95
C SER A 255 -6.45 -18.59 -9.25
N GLU A 256 -6.42 -19.38 -8.18
CA GLU A 256 -7.60 -19.85 -7.46
C GLU A 256 -8.04 -18.87 -6.35
N PHE A 257 -7.12 -18.44 -5.49
CA PHE A 257 -7.44 -17.71 -4.25
C PHE A 257 -7.16 -16.21 -4.31
N VAL A 258 -6.52 -15.70 -5.36
CA VAL A 258 -6.15 -14.28 -5.45
C VAL A 258 -6.82 -13.61 -6.66
N ALA A 259 -6.52 -14.07 -7.86
CA ALA A 259 -6.91 -13.41 -9.09
C ALA A 259 -8.42 -13.15 -9.24
N PRO A 260 -9.35 -14.06 -8.86
CA PRO A 260 -10.78 -13.81 -8.99
C PRO A 260 -11.27 -12.64 -8.14
N TYR A 261 -10.70 -12.47 -6.96
CA TYR A 261 -11.10 -11.44 -5.99
C TYR A 261 -10.48 -10.09 -6.31
N GLU A 262 -9.23 -10.05 -6.79
CA GLU A 262 -8.62 -8.83 -7.35
C GLU A 262 -9.42 -8.35 -8.57
N LYS A 263 -9.79 -9.27 -9.46
CA LYS A 263 -10.63 -8.97 -10.62
C LYS A 263 -11.95 -8.34 -10.20
N ARG A 264 -12.60 -8.88 -9.19
CA ARG A 264 -13.85 -8.33 -8.65
C ARG A 264 -13.66 -6.90 -8.16
N ILE A 265 -12.59 -6.60 -7.42
CA ILE A 265 -12.30 -5.23 -6.95
C ILE A 265 -12.11 -4.30 -8.15
N VAL A 266 -11.35 -4.70 -9.16
CA VAL A 266 -11.13 -3.90 -10.38
C VAL A 266 -12.45 -3.62 -11.09
N ASP A 267 -13.20 -4.66 -11.43
CA ASP A 267 -14.42 -4.56 -12.23
C ASP A 267 -15.48 -3.71 -11.50
N GLU A 268 -15.84 -4.08 -10.27
CA GLU A 268 -16.90 -3.41 -9.53
C GLU A 268 -16.57 -1.95 -9.12
N THR A 269 -15.28 -1.63 -8.93
CA THR A 269 -14.86 -0.24 -8.68
C THR A 269 -15.03 0.59 -9.96
N LYS A 270 -14.57 0.06 -11.09
CA LYS A 270 -14.61 0.74 -12.40
C LYS A 270 -16.00 0.84 -12.99
N GLU A 271 -16.91 -0.07 -12.66
CA GLU A 271 -18.33 0.08 -13.04
C GLU A 271 -18.96 1.39 -12.55
N ARG A 272 -18.47 1.92 -11.43
CA ARG A 272 -19.08 3.07 -10.76
C ARG A 272 -18.24 4.34 -10.84
N TYR A 273 -16.92 4.20 -10.99
CA TYR A 273 -15.97 5.31 -11.00
C TYR A 273 -15.00 5.18 -12.16
N ASP A 274 -14.78 6.27 -12.90
CA ASP A 274 -13.69 6.36 -13.89
C ASP A 274 -12.36 6.61 -13.15
N ILE A 275 -11.84 5.57 -12.53
CA ILE A 275 -10.63 5.61 -11.73
C ILE A 275 -9.67 4.49 -12.16
N THR A 276 -8.39 4.77 -12.12
CA THR A 276 -7.35 3.75 -12.34
C THR A 276 -7.26 2.83 -11.14
N VAL A 277 -7.29 1.52 -11.39
CA VAL A 277 -7.04 0.49 -10.36
C VAL A 277 -5.83 -0.33 -10.79
N TYR A 278 -4.84 -0.44 -9.91
CA TYR A 278 -3.60 -1.16 -10.20
C TYR A 278 -3.16 -2.02 -9.00
N THR A 279 -2.27 -2.99 -9.23
CA THR A 279 -1.96 -4.03 -8.24
C THR A 279 -0.49 -3.97 -7.83
N HIS A 280 -0.25 -4.08 -6.51
CA HIS A 280 1.05 -4.20 -5.87
C HIS A 280 1.22 -5.62 -5.35
N THR A 281 2.29 -6.31 -5.73
CA THR A 281 2.63 -7.64 -5.20
C THR A 281 4.13 -7.77 -5.04
N CYS A 282 4.60 -8.02 -3.81
CA CYS A 282 6.02 -8.15 -3.50
C CYS A 282 6.59 -9.52 -3.90
N GLY A 283 7.90 -9.57 -4.07
CA GLY A 283 8.65 -10.80 -4.29
C GLY A 283 8.52 -11.36 -5.70
N GLY A 284 8.48 -12.68 -5.81
CA GLY A 284 8.52 -13.36 -7.10
C GLY A 284 7.17 -13.37 -7.82
N ILE A 285 7.00 -12.51 -8.81
CA ILE A 285 5.78 -12.45 -9.65
C ILE A 285 6.04 -12.68 -11.15
N GLY A 286 7.28 -12.95 -11.53
CA GLY A 286 7.64 -13.13 -12.93
C GLY A 286 6.89 -14.27 -13.65
N ASP A 287 6.45 -15.28 -12.91
CA ASP A 287 5.71 -16.42 -13.41
C ASP A 287 4.20 -16.17 -13.56
N ARG A 288 3.68 -15.06 -13.10
CA ARG A 288 2.22 -14.78 -12.99
C ARG A 288 1.76 -13.43 -13.55
N LEU A 289 2.60 -12.68 -14.25
CA LEU A 289 2.23 -11.39 -14.85
C LEU A 289 1.02 -11.50 -15.80
N ASP A 290 0.89 -12.62 -16.52
CA ASP A 290 -0.23 -12.89 -17.40
C ASP A 290 -1.54 -13.14 -16.62
N LEU A 291 -1.49 -13.77 -15.45
CA LEU A 291 -2.64 -13.93 -14.56
C LEU A 291 -3.04 -12.58 -13.95
N MET A 292 -2.06 -11.77 -13.54
CA MET A 292 -2.32 -10.42 -13.05
C MET A 292 -3.01 -9.56 -14.11
N LEU A 293 -2.60 -9.64 -15.37
CA LEU A 293 -3.30 -8.95 -16.48
C LEU A 293 -4.74 -9.42 -16.66
N GLN A 294 -5.06 -10.68 -16.36
CA GLN A 294 -6.42 -11.21 -16.47
C GLN A 294 -7.37 -10.68 -15.39
N THR A 295 -6.86 -10.13 -14.30
CA THR A 295 -7.68 -9.45 -13.29
C THR A 295 -8.25 -8.12 -13.81
N GLY A 296 -7.74 -7.61 -14.94
CA GLY A 296 -8.12 -6.30 -15.47
C GLY A 296 -7.39 -5.14 -14.81
N THR A 297 -6.36 -5.41 -14.01
CA THR A 297 -5.49 -4.36 -13.44
C THR A 297 -4.92 -3.49 -14.55
N GLN A 298 -4.89 -2.18 -14.33
CA GLN A 298 -4.40 -1.22 -15.32
C GLN A 298 -2.89 -0.96 -15.18
N GLY A 299 -2.28 -1.41 -14.10
CA GLY A 299 -0.85 -1.29 -13.85
C GLY A 299 -0.36 -2.34 -12.85
N ILE A 300 0.94 -2.59 -12.89
CA ILE A 300 1.63 -3.44 -11.92
C ILE A 300 2.70 -2.60 -11.24
N ASP A 301 2.58 -2.54 -9.92
CA ASP A 301 3.54 -1.91 -9.01
C ASP A 301 4.48 -2.98 -8.47
N THR A 302 5.67 -2.59 -8.06
CA THR A 302 6.78 -3.41 -7.57
C THR A 302 7.65 -4.02 -8.66
N LEU A 303 7.34 -5.22 -9.16
CA LEU A 303 8.17 -5.95 -10.11
C LEU A 303 9.58 -6.23 -9.53
N ASP A 304 9.63 -6.73 -8.30
CA ASP A 304 10.89 -6.93 -7.57
C ASP A 304 11.96 -7.62 -8.43
N PRO A 305 13.14 -6.98 -8.60
CA PRO A 305 14.24 -7.58 -9.34
C PRO A 305 14.95 -8.65 -8.50
N PRO A 306 15.72 -9.56 -9.12
CA PRO A 306 16.61 -10.43 -8.37
C PRO A 306 17.64 -9.64 -7.52
N PRO A 307 17.99 -10.12 -6.30
CA PRO A 307 17.56 -11.36 -5.66
C PRO A 307 16.27 -11.26 -4.86
N LEU A 308 15.61 -10.09 -4.74
CA LEU A 308 14.41 -9.89 -3.94
C LEU A 308 13.19 -10.56 -4.56
N GLY A 309 13.11 -10.56 -5.88
CA GLY A 309 12.06 -11.19 -6.66
C GLY A 309 12.58 -11.92 -7.88
N THR A 310 11.72 -12.07 -8.89
CA THR A 310 12.01 -12.87 -10.09
C THR A 310 11.78 -12.10 -11.39
N VAL A 311 11.63 -10.77 -11.32
CA VAL A 311 11.25 -9.98 -12.50
C VAL A 311 12.46 -9.31 -13.14
N GLU A 312 12.77 -9.74 -14.35
CA GLU A 312 13.65 -8.98 -15.26
C GLU A 312 12.82 -7.88 -15.94
N LEU A 313 13.19 -6.61 -15.72
CA LEU A 313 12.40 -5.46 -16.19
C LEU A 313 12.19 -5.47 -17.72
N ALA A 314 13.19 -5.87 -18.48
CA ALA A 314 13.10 -5.95 -19.95
C ALA A 314 12.01 -6.93 -20.40
N ASP A 315 11.88 -8.05 -19.70
CA ASP A 315 10.86 -9.07 -19.98
C ASP A 315 9.48 -8.57 -19.57
N ALA A 316 9.38 -7.94 -18.40
CA ALA A 316 8.13 -7.33 -17.93
C ALA A 316 7.63 -6.24 -18.91
N VAL A 317 8.51 -5.34 -19.34
CA VAL A 317 8.18 -4.31 -20.35
C VAL A 317 7.62 -4.96 -21.63
N THR A 318 8.22 -6.04 -22.09
CA THR A 318 7.73 -6.76 -23.29
C THR A 318 6.36 -7.38 -23.06
N GLN A 319 6.11 -8.01 -21.93
CA GLN A 319 4.84 -8.67 -21.60
C GLN A 319 3.69 -7.69 -21.37
N LEU A 320 3.98 -6.55 -20.71
CA LEU A 320 2.99 -5.56 -20.27
C LEU A 320 2.74 -4.46 -21.30
N LYS A 321 3.58 -4.33 -22.33
CA LYS A 321 3.49 -3.27 -23.34
C LYS A 321 2.09 -3.16 -23.95
N GLY A 322 1.50 -1.95 -23.85
CA GLY A 322 0.17 -1.67 -24.36
C GLY A 322 -0.99 -2.33 -23.60
N LYS A 323 -0.73 -2.95 -22.45
CA LYS A 323 -1.73 -3.65 -21.63
C LYS A 323 -1.85 -3.07 -20.23
N ALA A 324 -0.74 -2.80 -19.56
CA ALA A 324 -0.68 -2.24 -18.22
C ALA A 324 0.54 -1.34 -18.08
N PHE A 325 0.43 -0.28 -17.27
CA PHE A 325 1.58 0.53 -16.92
C PHE A 325 2.46 -0.19 -15.88
N ILE A 326 3.73 0.21 -15.84
CA ILE A 326 4.72 -0.27 -14.86
C ILE A 326 5.03 0.86 -13.89
N LYS A 327 4.91 0.59 -12.58
CA LYS A 327 5.44 1.45 -11.52
C LYS A 327 6.50 0.65 -10.75
N GLY A 328 7.77 1.05 -10.87
CA GLY A 328 8.89 0.30 -10.28
C GLY A 328 10.19 0.55 -11.04
N ASN A 329 11.24 -0.22 -10.91
CA ASN A 329 11.47 -1.32 -9.98
C ASN A 329 12.90 -1.19 -9.40
N ILE A 330 13.17 -0.02 -8.79
CA ILE A 330 14.45 0.18 -8.09
C ILE A 330 14.47 -0.74 -6.85
N ASP A 331 15.53 -1.52 -6.69
CA ASP A 331 15.72 -2.38 -5.51
C ASP A 331 15.74 -1.52 -4.23
N PRO A 332 14.75 -1.66 -3.33
CA PRO A 332 14.65 -0.83 -2.14
C PRO A 332 15.72 -1.12 -1.10
N VAL A 333 16.32 -2.31 -1.14
CA VAL A 333 17.31 -2.78 -0.15
C VAL A 333 18.73 -2.53 -0.67
N ASN A 334 19.10 -3.18 -1.76
CA ASN A 334 20.50 -3.14 -2.23
C ASN A 334 20.85 -1.81 -2.89
N THR A 335 19.89 -1.16 -3.58
CA THR A 335 20.14 0.12 -4.24
C THR A 335 19.83 1.32 -3.34
N LEU A 336 18.68 1.32 -2.61
CA LEU A 336 18.31 2.50 -1.82
C LEU A 336 18.85 2.45 -0.39
N LEU A 337 18.65 1.33 0.36
CA LEU A 337 19.01 1.28 1.77
C LEU A 337 20.53 1.16 1.96
N TYR A 338 21.17 0.26 1.22
CA TYR A 338 22.62 -0.01 1.33
C TYR A 338 23.45 0.62 0.21
N GLY A 339 22.79 1.27 -0.75
CA GLY A 339 23.44 1.89 -1.88
C GLY A 339 24.02 3.29 -1.62
N ASN A 340 24.49 3.89 -2.68
CA ASN A 340 25.05 5.24 -2.72
C ASN A 340 24.63 5.95 -4.02
N ASP A 341 25.09 7.19 -4.20
CA ASP A 341 24.73 8.01 -5.37
C ASP A 341 25.04 7.33 -6.70
N THR A 342 26.17 6.61 -6.79
CA THR A 342 26.58 5.90 -8.03
C THR A 342 25.62 4.73 -8.30
N THR A 343 25.35 3.90 -7.30
CA THR A 343 24.44 2.75 -7.47
C THR A 343 23.02 3.18 -7.83
N VAL A 344 22.55 4.29 -7.25
CA VAL A 344 21.23 4.85 -7.58
C VAL A 344 21.23 5.41 -9.01
N GLU A 345 22.27 6.15 -9.41
CA GLU A 345 22.38 6.68 -10.76
C GLU A 345 22.39 5.57 -11.82
N GLU A 346 23.24 4.55 -11.65
CA GLU A 346 23.30 3.40 -12.56
C GLU A 346 21.94 2.70 -12.67
N ALA A 347 21.29 2.45 -11.52
CA ALA A 347 19.99 1.80 -11.47
C ALA A 347 18.89 2.62 -12.18
N VAL A 348 18.83 3.92 -11.95
CA VAL A 348 17.84 4.80 -12.60
C VAL A 348 18.06 4.86 -14.11
N LEU A 349 19.31 5.09 -14.55
CA LEU A 349 19.62 5.17 -15.98
C LEU A 349 19.29 3.88 -16.72
N GLU A 350 19.53 2.73 -16.08
CA GLU A 350 19.14 1.44 -16.64
C GLU A 350 17.62 1.31 -16.80
N ARG A 351 16.84 1.64 -15.77
CA ARG A 351 15.36 1.57 -15.79
C ARG A 351 14.78 2.51 -16.85
N LEU A 352 15.30 3.74 -16.93
CA LEU A 352 14.89 4.68 -17.97
C LEU A 352 15.19 4.12 -19.37
N ARG A 353 16.39 3.57 -19.59
CA ARG A 353 16.77 2.96 -20.88
C ARG A 353 15.85 1.80 -21.26
N LEU A 354 15.42 0.96 -20.30
CA LEU A 354 14.63 -0.24 -20.54
C LEU A 354 13.14 0.06 -20.69
N ALA A 355 12.58 0.94 -19.85
CA ALA A 355 11.14 1.01 -19.65
C ALA A 355 10.47 2.31 -20.17
N MET A 356 11.19 3.41 -20.37
CA MET A 356 10.53 4.66 -20.72
C MET A 356 9.95 4.68 -22.15
N ARG A 357 10.57 3.99 -23.11
CA ARG A 357 10.16 4.08 -24.52
C ARG A 357 8.78 3.48 -24.77
N GLY A 358 7.91 4.31 -25.34
CA GLY A 358 6.52 3.94 -25.66
C GLY A 358 5.54 4.21 -24.53
N GLY A 359 5.98 4.93 -23.50
CA GLY A 359 5.14 5.37 -22.40
C GLY A 359 4.77 4.28 -21.39
N GLY A 360 3.87 4.63 -20.47
CA GLY A 360 3.36 3.65 -19.49
C GLY A 360 4.34 3.29 -18.39
N TYR A 361 5.32 4.13 -18.09
CA TYR A 361 6.33 3.89 -17.06
C TYR A 361 6.35 4.98 -16.00
N ILE A 362 6.34 4.57 -14.74
CA ILE A 362 6.52 5.42 -13.54
C ILE A 362 7.75 4.89 -12.79
N LEU A 363 8.77 5.72 -12.63
CA LEU A 363 9.96 5.36 -11.86
C LEU A 363 9.62 5.31 -10.38
N SER A 364 9.85 4.16 -9.77
CA SER A 364 9.57 3.90 -8.34
C SER A 364 10.58 2.89 -7.78
N SER A 365 10.64 2.81 -6.45
CA SER A 365 11.16 1.62 -5.77
C SER A 365 10.28 0.39 -6.08
N ALA A 366 10.86 -0.79 -6.03
CA ALA A 366 10.12 -2.04 -6.24
C ALA A 366 9.18 -2.38 -5.06
N CYS A 367 9.41 -1.83 -3.89
CA CYS A 367 8.53 -1.97 -2.72
C CYS A 367 8.60 -0.67 -1.92
N SER A 368 7.94 -0.62 -0.76
CA SER A 368 8.01 0.52 0.16
C SER A 368 9.45 0.87 0.49
N VAL A 369 9.75 2.16 0.44
CA VAL A 369 11.07 2.68 0.84
C VAL A 369 11.27 2.44 2.32
N ALA A 370 12.34 1.74 2.68
CA ALA A 370 12.65 1.43 4.07
C ALA A 370 12.93 2.69 4.92
N PRO A 371 12.64 2.65 6.22
CA PRO A 371 12.80 3.81 7.12
C PRO A 371 14.18 4.47 7.03
N GLY A 372 15.25 3.67 7.03
CA GLY A 372 16.63 4.13 7.04
C GLY A 372 17.20 4.59 5.69
N VAL A 373 16.42 4.62 4.62
CA VAL A 373 16.89 5.15 3.33
C VAL A 373 17.17 6.64 3.45
N ARG A 374 18.36 7.06 3.03
CA ARG A 374 18.76 8.47 3.07
C ARG A 374 17.91 9.33 2.13
N PRO A 375 17.33 10.43 2.61
CA PRO A 375 16.49 11.35 1.82
C PRO A 375 17.15 11.83 0.51
N GLU A 376 18.45 12.04 0.52
CA GLU A 376 19.21 12.52 -0.64
C GLU A 376 19.14 11.52 -1.81
N LEU A 377 19.12 10.22 -1.53
CA LEU A 377 18.98 9.20 -2.56
C LEU A 377 17.60 9.22 -3.22
N LEU A 378 16.55 9.54 -2.47
CA LEU A 378 15.20 9.70 -3.01
C LEU A 378 15.06 10.97 -3.86
N GLN A 379 15.68 12.08 -3.43
CA GLN A 379 15.77 13.30 -4.25
C GLN A 379 16.51 13.02 -5.57
N ARG A 380 17.58 12.20 -5.51
CA ARG A 380 18.37 11.82 -6.68
C ARG A 380 17.54 11.10 -7.75
N LEU A 381 16.53 10.30 -7.37
CA LEU A 381 15.62 9.67 -8.34
C LEU A 381 14.94 10.70 -9.24
N THR A 382 14.42 11.78 -8.64
CA THR A 382 13.73 12.85 -9.39
C THR A 382 14.71 13.67 -10.22
N GLU A 383 15.88 14.01 -9.68
CA GLU A 383 16.91 14.74 -10.43
C GLU A 383 17.36 13.98 -11.69
N LEU A 384 17.55 12.68 -11.58
CA LEU A 384 17.94 11.84 -12.71
C LEU A 384 16.80 11.69 -13.73
N ALA A 385 15.55 11.57 -13.29
CA ALA A 385 14.40 11.55 -14.19
C ALA A 385 14.22 12.89 -14.93
N GLU A 386 14.48 14.03 -14.28
CA GLU A 386 14.45 15.36 -14.89
C GLU A 386 15.55 15.53 -15.95
N ALA A 387 16.73 14.98 -15.68
CA ALA A 387 17.90 15.10 -16.58
C ALA A 387 17.85 14.11 -17.75
N HIS A 388 17.40 12.89 -17.53
CA HIS A 388 17.54 11.77 -18.47
C HIS A 388 16.22 11.09 -18.88
N GLY A 389 15.13 11.37 -18.19
CA GLY A 389 13.82 10.74 -18.41
C GLY A 389 12.88 11.55 -19.33
N ARG A 390 13.36 12.53 -20.08
CA ARG A 390 12.53 13.34 -20.99
C ARG A 390 12.16 12.54 -22.24
N TYR A 391 10.90 12.60 -22.59
CA TYR A 391 10.42 12.11 -23.88
C TYR A 391 10.73 13.13 -24.98
N ALA A 392 10.93 12.66 -26.20
CA ALA A 392 11.33 13.49 -27.35
C ALA A 392 10.16 14.34 -27.88
#